data_499a0511b5b6773ee69a8edc28d5a629
#
_entry.id   499a0511b5b6773ee69a8edc28d5a629
#
_cell.length_a   1.000
_cell.length_b   1.000
_cell.length_c   1.000
_cell.angle_alpha   90.00
_cell.angle_beta   90.00
_cell.angle_gamma   90.00
#
_symmetry.space_group_name_H-M   'P 1'
#
loop_
_entity.id
_entity.type
_entity.pdbx_description
1 polymer ?
#
loop_
_entity_poly.entity_id
_entity_poly.type
_entity_poly.pdbx_seq_one_letter_code
_entity_poly.pdbx_strand_id
1 'polypeptide(L)'
;MTKTEEAPRTTPADGTQAAAALADGATLHVSGAWTLGNPHPDATEFLAENPMQGEWTLECGGLKRWDTTLLVFLSKVYAEAETRGFTLKEGDLPRGLSRLLQMCRASRNATSAAANAAPPRKTLLQCFGAFGVELKETILEILLFTGELTVSIGRLLGWRTQMRWCDFRHQLTECGPKALPIISLISFLMGLVLAFVGSIPLKWFQAQQYVASLVGIGMFRLMAPVMVGIVMAGRTSAAYAAELGTMQANDELDALETLGILKTDFLVLPRFLAMALMLPLLNLFADFVSTVGGLIVATFNLGLTPQAYWHMLLTTTRTSDLLVGVATCFVLGVLDACCGCYQGIHCGRSAADVGRATTSSVVYSIVCIVIATSLITVITVLLEI
;
A
#
# COMPACT_ATOMS: atom_id res chain seq x y z
N MET A 1 1.00 68.44 4.81
CA MET A 1 0.74 69.13 3.55
C MET A 1 1.56 68.40 2.50
N THR A 2 0.94 67.57 1.68
CA THR A 2 0.98 67.53 0.22
C THR A 2 0.13 66.33 -0.18
N LYS A 3 -1.02 66.66 -0.75
CA LYS A 3 -1.90 65.76 -1.45
C LYS A 3 -1.15 65.21 -2.66
N THR A 4 -1.01 63.91 -2.79
CA THR A 4 -0.67 63.29 -4.06
C THR A 4 -1.97 62.95 -4.75
N GLU A 5 -2.22 63.65 -5.81
CA GLU A 5 -3.30 63.58 -6.77
C GLU A 5 -3.23 62.19 -7.47
N GLU A 6 -4.24 61.37 -7.30
CA GLU A 6 -4.42 60.14 -8.10
C GLU A 6 -4.83 60.52 -9.53
N ALA A 7 -3.94 60.28 -10.47
CA ALA A 7 -4.23 60.44 -11.89
C ALA A 7 -5.26 59.39 -12.33
N PRO A 8 -6.20 59.74 -13.23
CA PRO A 8 -7.19 58.80 -13.74
C PRO A 8 -6.50 57.72 -14.57
N ARG A 9 -6.77 56.45 -14.24
CA ARG A 9 -6.31 55.29 -15.01
C ARG A 9 -6.88 55.37 -16.42
N THR A 10 -6.10 55.82 -17.34
CA THR A 10 -6.35 55.79 -18.76
C THR A 10 -6.48 54.36 -19.24
N THR A 11 -7.59 54.06 -19.85
CA THR A 11 -7.80 52.88 -20.71
C THR A 11 -6.68 52.73 -21.74
N PRO A 12 -5.91 51.67 -21.80
CA PRO A 12 -4.94 51.46 -22.85
C PRO A 12 -5.67 51.10 -24.15
N ALA A 13 -5.53 51.98 -25.15
CA ALA A 13 -6.05 51.82 -26.50
C ALA A 13 -5.24 50.83 -27.36
N ASP A 14 -4.74 49.76 -26.76
CA ASP A 14 -4.08 48.71 -27.54
C ASP A 14 -4.87 47.41 -27.41
N GLY A 15 -5.59 47.03 -28.47
CA GLY A 15 -6.51 45.90 -28.56
C GLY A 15 -5.87 44.48 -28.39
N THR A 16 -4.80 44.39 -27.61
CA THR A 16 -4.04 43.19 -27.30
C THR A 16 -4.18 42.74 -25.84
N GLN A 17 -4.62 43.58 -24.93
CA GLN A 17 -4.80 43.19 -23.51
C GLN A 17 -6.20 42.65 -23.25
N ALA A 18 -6.29 41.62 -22.39
CA ALA A 18 -7.55 41.07 -21.95
C ALA A 18 -8.30 42.07 -21.06
N ALA A 19 -9.51 42.43 -21.43
CA ALA A 19 -10.36 43.35 -20.69
C ALA A 19 -11.77 42.77 -20.50
N ALA A 20 -12.28 42.95 -19.27
CA ALA A 20 -13.67 42.73 -18.95
C ALA A 20 -14.23 44.07 -18.47
N ALA A 21 -15.30 44.55 -19.06
CA ALA A 21 -15.95 45.79 -18.72
C ALA A 21 -17.47 45.65 -18.66
N LEU A 22 -18.10 46.39 -17.73
CA LEU A 22 -19.54 46.48 -17.66
C LEU A 22 -19.99 47.65 -18.56
N ALA A 23 -20.94 47.41 -19.47
CA ALA A 23 -21.55 48.43 -20.27
C ALA A 23 -22.99 48.77 -19.80
N ASP A 24 -23.46 49.94 -20.20
CA ASP A 24 -24.77 50.46 -19.82
C ASP A 24 -25.88 49.42 -20.05
N GLY A 25 -26.62 49.06 -18.99
CA GLY A 25 -27.81 48.27 -19.09
C GLY A 25 -27.66 46.77 -18.85
N ALA A 26 -26.69 46.31 -18.08
CA ALA A 26 -26.51 44.91 -17.68
C ALA A 26 -25.86 44.02 -18.77
N THR A 27 -24.85 44.49 -19.48
CA THR A 27 -24.04 43.67 -20.36
C THR A 27 -22.59 43.57 -19.88
N LEU A 28 -22.07 42.33 -19.83
CA LEU A 28 -20.68 42.05 -19.54
C LEU A 28 -19.93 41.85 -20.89
N HIS A 29 -19.15 42.84 -21.27
CA HIS A 29 -18.32 42.78 -22.47
C HIS A 29 -16.93 42.20 -22.13
N VAL A 30 -16.57 41.15 -22.87
CA VAL A 30 -15.25 40.52 -22.78
C VAL A 30 -14.54 40.72 -24.11
N SER A 31 -13.39 41.40 -24.07
CA SER A 31 -12.63 41.75 -25.27
C SER A 31 -11.13 41.49 -25.09
N GLY A 32 -10.40 41.52 -26.24
CA GLY A 32 -8.94 41.35 -26.26
C GLY A 32 -8.45 39.92 -26.38
N ALA A 33 -7.20 39.64 -26.00
CA ALA A 33 -6.56 38.35 -26.08
C ALA A 33 -6.40 37.74 -24.69
N TRP A 34 -7.19 36.73 -24.37
CA TRP A 34 -7.20 35.97 -23.11
C TRP A 34 -6.31 34.74 -23.23
N THR A 35 -5.00 34.91 -23.04
CA THR A 35 -4.01 33.85 -23.09
C THR A 35 -3.15 33.87 -21.83
N LEU A 36 -2.59 32.73 -21.46
CA LEU A 36 -1.83 32.53 -20.21
C LEU A 36 -0.67 33.52 -20.02
N GLY A 37 -0.15 34.10 -21.10
CA GLY A 37 0.95 35.09 -21.07
C GLY A 37 0.52 36.56 -20.95
N ASN A 38 -0.78 36.86 -21.04
CA ASN A 38 -1.29 38.22 -20.97
C ASN A 38 -1.89 38.55 -19.59
N PRO A 39 -1.66 39.73 -19.06
CA PRO A 39 -2.33 40.17 -17.83
C PRO A 39 -3.86 40.18 -18.08
N HIS A 40 -4.61 39.56 -17.19
CA HIS A 40 -6.07 39.46 -17.24
C HIS A 40 -6.65 39.82 -15.85
N PRO A 41 -7.85 40.38 -15.76
CA PRO A 41 -8.50 40.68 -14.50
C PRO A 41 -8.83 39.39 -13.71
N ASP A 42 -8.62 39.39 -12.40
CA ASP A 42 -9.10 38.25 -11.59
C ASP A 42 -10.63 38.38 -11.40
N ALA A 43 -11.32 37.29 -11.56
CA ALA A 43 -12.78 37.23 -11.44
C ALA A 43 -13.29 37.67 -10.06
N THR A 44 -12.54 37.36 -8.99
CA THR A 44 -12.90 37.71 -7.62
C THR A 44 -12.75 39.22 -7.34
N GLU A 45 -11.71 39.83 -7.86
CA GLU A 45 -11.44 41.28 -7.74
C GLU A 45 -12.42 42.09 -8.61
N PHE A 46 -12.66 41.62 -9.84
CA PHE A 46 -13.64 42.21 -10.77
C PHE A 46 -15.07 42.24 -10.21
N LEU A 47 -15.51 41.13 -9.59
CA LEU A 47 -16.84 41.01 -8.99
C LEU A 47 -16.98 41.74 -7.64
N ALA A 48 -15.86 42.03 -6.96
CA ALA A 48 -15.83 42.89 -5.76
C ALA A 48 -15.97 44.37 -6.11
N GLU A 49 -15.34 44.81 -7.21
CA GLU A 49 -15.43 46.19 -7.68
C GLU A 49 -16.78 46.51 -8.38
N ASN A 50 -17.41 45.47 -8.96
CA ASN A 50 -18.64 45.60 -9.74
C ASN A 50 -19.75 44.69 -9.18
N PRO A 51 -20.54 45.14 -8.20
CA PRO A 51 -21.65 44.37 -7.64
C PRO A 51 -22.77 44.22 -8.66
N MET A 52 -22.84 43.03 -9.31
CA MET A 52 -23.87 42.67 -10.27
C MET A 52 -25.17 42.29 -9.58
N GLN A 53 -26.31 42.81 -10.03
CA GLN A 53 -27.66 42.43 -9.57
C GLN A 53 -28.62 42.32 -10.76
N GLY A 54 -29.54 41.35 -10.75
CA GLY A 54 -30.53 41.19 -11.81
C GLY A 54 -30.08 40.29 -12.96
N GLU A 55 -30.56 40.57 -14.18
CA GLU A 55 -30.23 39.81 -15.42
C GLU A 55 -29.11 40.51 -16.18
N TRP A 56 -28.09 39.74 -16.52
CA TRP A 56 -26.93 40.23 -17.28
C TRP A 56 -26.74 39.43 -18.57
N THR A 57 -26.26 40.09 -19.61
CA THR A 57 -25.96 39.44 -20.90
C THR A 57 -24.46 39.41 -21.12
N LEU A 58 -23.91 38.26 -21.47
CA LEU A 58 -22.48 38.10 -21.75
C LEU A 58 -22.23 38.29 -23.25
N GLU A 59 -21.44 39.28 -23.64
CA GLU A 59 -21.04 39.55 -25.00
C GLU A 59 -19.51 39.44 -25.17
N CYS A 60 -19.11 38.64 -26.20
CA CYS A 60 -17.72 38.38 -26.53
C CYS A 60 -17.31 38.90 -27.90
N GLY A 61 -18.01 39.94 -28.43
CA GLY A 61 -17.81 40.49 -29.78
C GLY A 61 -16.41 41.04 -30.06
N GLY A 62 -15.58 41.32 -29.04
CA GLY A 62 -14.22 41.83 -29.19
C GLY A 62 -13.10 40.82 -28.96
N LEU A 63 -13.40 39.54 -28.95
CA LEU A 63 -12.45 38.47 -28.59
C LEU A 63 -11.53 38.16 -29.80
N LYS A 64 -10.22 38.40 -29.66
CA LYS A 64 -9.23 38.10 -30.71
C LYS A 64 -8.64 36.70 -30.58
N ARG A 65 -8.27 36.29 -29.39
CA ARG A 65 -7.75 34.94 -29.01
C ARG A 65 -8.21 34.61 -27.61
N TRP A 66 -8.51 33.35 -27.37
CA TRP A 66 -8.90 32.86 -26.04
C TRP A 66 -8.30 31.50 -25.74
N ASP A 67 -8.03 31.24 -24.46
CA ASP A 67 -7.47 30.04 -23.89
C ASP A 67 -8.25 29.66 -22.62
N THR A 68 -7.80 28.65 -21.92
CA THR A 68 -8.33 28.17 -20.62
C THR A 68 -8.48 29.28 -19.57
N THR A 69 -7.70 30.36 -19.64
CA THR A 69 -7.79 31.53 -18.74
C THR A 69 -9.17 32.20 -18.80
N LEU A 70 -9.73 32.37 -20.01
CA LEU A 70 -11.08 32.91 -20.17
C LEU A 70 -12.13 31.96 -19.61
N LEU A 71 -11.96 30.65 -19.83
CA LEU A 71 -12.86 29.62 -19.31
C LEU A 71 -12.89 29.65 -17.77
N VAL A 72 -11.72 29.77 -17.13
CA VAL A 72 -11.60 29.87 -15.67
C VAL A 72 -12.26 31.13 -15.16
N PHE A 73 -12.01 32.29 -15.80
CA PHE A 73 -12.63 33.55 -15.43
C PHE A 73 -14.16 33.45 -15.50
N LEU A 74 -14.72 33.02 -16.64
CA LEU A 74 -16.16 32.88 -16.81
C LEU A 74 -16.76 31.84 -15.87
N SER A 75 -16.07 30.72 -15.62
CA SER A 75 -16.55 29.71 -14.68
C SER A 75 -16.66 30.23 -13.25
N LYS A 76 -15.74 31.11 -12.81
CA LYS A 76 -15.82 31.81 -11.52
C LYS A 76 -16.96 32.82 -11.49
N VAL A 77 -17.15 33.61 -12.56
CA VAL A 77 -18.25 34.58 -12.67
C VAL A 77 -19.61 33.86 -12.61
N TYR A 78 -19.77 32.74 -13.32
CA TYR A 78 -21.00 31.93 -13.25
C TYR A 78 -21.18 31.27 -11.86
N ALA A 79 -20.10 30.92 -11.16
CA ALA A 79 -20.18 30.42 -9.80
C ALA A 79 -20.74 31.46 -8.84
N GLU A 80 -20.24 32.68 -8.95
CA GLU A 80 -20.65 33.78 -8.11
C GLU A 80 -22.06 34.26 -8.48
N ALA A 81 -22.46 34.14 -9.73
CA ALA A 81 -23.84 34.44 -10.18
C ALA A 81 -24.87 33.53 -9.47
N GLU A 82 -24.58 32.26 -9.32
CA GLU A 82 -25.45 31.33 -8.58
C GLU A 82 -25.50 31.63 -7.08
N THR A 83 -24.37 32.06 -6.47
CA THR A 83 -24.32 32.39 -5.04
C THR A 83 -24.97 33.72 -4.71
N ARG A 84 -24.83 34.73 -5.56
CA ARG A 84 -25.40 36.08 -5.37
C ARG A 84 -26.79 36.26 -5.97
N GLY A 85 -27.29 35.27 -6.72
CA GLY A 85 -28.66 35.25 -7.24
C GLY A 85 -28.90 36.15 -8.47
N PHE A 86 -27.86 36.46 -9.26
CA PHE A 86 -28.01 37.09 -10.56
C PHE A 86 -27.91 36.08 -11.70
N THR A 87 -28.59 36.34 -12.84
CA THR A 87 -28.60 35.44 -13.97
C THR A 87 -27.75 35.99 -15.11
N LEU A 88 -26.86 35.17 -15.66
CA LEU A 88 -26.03 35.53 -16.81
C LEU A 88 -26.57 34.81 -18.06
N LYS A 89 -27.12 35.55 -19.00
CA LYS A 89 -27.59 35.03 -20.30
C LYS A 89 -26.43 35.00 -21.28
N GLU A 90 -26.32 33.92 -22.02
CA GLU A 90 -25.34 33.78 -23.10
C GLU A 90 -25.76 34.61 -24.31
N GLY A 91 -24.99 35.65 -24.65
CA GLY A 91 -25.14 36.40 -25.87
C GLY A 91 -24.29 35.80 -27.01
N ASP A 92 -23.50 36.62 -27.69
CA ASP A 92 -22.67 36.18 -28.82
C ASP A 92 -21.37 35.52 -28.36
N LEU A 93 -21.42 34.20 -28.11
CA LEU A 93 -20.26 33.39 -27.70
C LEU A 93 -19.75 32.52 -28.86
N PRO A 94 -18.42 32.38 -29.00
CA PRO A 94 -17.84 31.38 -29.90
C PRO A 94 -18.33 29.97 -29.57
N ARG A 95 -18.74 29.20 -30.58
CA ARG A 95 -19.32 27.84 -30.40
C ARG A 95 -18.48 26.89 -29.56
N GLY A 96 -17.15 27.02 -29.59
CA GLY A 96 -16.25 26.21 -28.78
C GLY A 96 -16.30 26.57 -27.28
N LEU A 97 -16.42 27.87 -26.97
CA LEU A 97 -16.46 28.37 -25.60
C LEU A 97 -17.78 28.03 -24.90
N SER A 98 -18.90 28.17 -25.60
CA SER A 98 -20.24 27.82 -25.08
C SER A 98 -20.33 26.34 -24.70
N ARG A 99 -19.78 25.47 -25.53
CA ARG A 99 -19.77 24.00 -25.26
C ARG A 99 -18.92 23.63 -24.04
N LEU A 100 -17.74 24.25 -23.89
CA LEU A 100 -16.88 24.04 -22.74
C LEU A 100 -17.50 24.57 -21.45
N LEU A 101 -18.12 25.76 -21.49
CA LEU A 101 -18.86 26.31 -20.35
C LEU A 101 -20.02 25.41 -19.91
N GLN A 102 -20.80 24.88 -20.85
CA GLN A 102 -21.87 23.93 -20.53
C GLN A 102 -21.32 22.66 -19.88
N MET A 103 -20.19 22.13 -20.35
CA MET A 103 -19.53 20.99 -19.72
C MET A 103 -19.05 21.30 -18.30
N CYS A 104 -18.42 22.46 -18.06
CA CYS A 104 -18.00 22.90 -16.73
C CYS A 104 -19.18 23.08 -15.78
N ARG A 105 -20.29 23.64 -16.27
CA ARG A 105 -21.53 23.79 -15.47
C ARG A 105 -22.16 22.43 -15.14
N ALA A 106 -22.27 21.53 -16.11
CA ALA A 106 -22.80 20.20 -15.90
C ALA A 106 -21.96 19.41 -14.85
N SER A 107 -20.63 19.48 -14.95
CA SER A 107 -19.72 18.85 -14.02
C SER A 107 -19.87 19.45 -12.61
N ARG A 108 -19.96 20.78 -12.47
CA ARG A 108 -20.13 21.45 -11.18
C ARG A 108 -21.48 21.13 -10.55
N ASN A 109 -22.57 21.15 -11.33
CA ASN A 109 -23.89 20.80 -10.84
C ASN A 109 -23.97 19.34 -10.40
N ALA A 110 -23.28 18.43 -11.10
CA ALA A 110 -23.14 17.04 -10.68
C ALA A 110 -22.35 16.91 -9.36
N THR A 111 -21.29 17.69 -9.21
CA THR A 111 -20.46 17.70 -7.99
C THR A 111 -21.22 18.32 -6.80
N SER A 112 -21.93 19.43 -7.00
CA SER A 112 -22.75 20.06 -5.95
C SER A 112 -23.98 19.23 -5.58
N ALA A 113 -24.61 18.57 -6.55
CA ALA A 113 -25.69 17.62 -6.29
C ALA A 113 -25.17 16.38 -5.52
N ALA A 114 -23.98 15.91 -5.84
CA ALA A 114 -23.33 14.82 -5.11
C ALA A 114 -22.88 15.24 -3.69
N ALA A 115 -22.44 16.49 -3.52
CA ALA A 115 -22.04 17.03 -2.20
C ALA A 115 -23.26 17.32 -1.29
N ASN A 116 -24.39 17.75 -1.87
CA ASN A 116 -25.65 17.98 -1.14
C ASN A 116 -26.52 16.75 -0.97
N ALA A 117 -26.27 15.68 -1.74
CA ALA A 117 -26.86 14.39 -1.48
C ALA A 117 -26.22 13.83 -0.21
N ALA A 118 -26.91 13.94 0.94
CA ALA A 118 -26.51 13.20 2.12
C ALA A 118 -26.24 11.75 1.71
N PRO A 119 -25.08 11.16 2.08
CA PRO A 119 -24.79 9.79 1.69
C PRO A 119 -25.98 8.93 2.08
N PRO A 120 -26.54 8.13 1.17
CA PRO A 120 -27.72 7.33 1.47
C PRO A 120 -27.37 6.51 2.70
N ARG A 121 -28.16 6.61 3.77
CA ARG A 121 -27.99 5.81 4.98
C ARG A 121 -28.04 4.36 4.54
N LYS A 122 -26.86 3.76 4.37
CA LYS A 122 -26.74 2.35 3.99
C LYS A 122 -27.47 1.54 5.06
N THR A 123 -28.53 0.87 4.69
CA THR A 123 -29.23 -0.05 5.58
C THR A 123 -28.23 -1.13 6.00
N LEU A 124 -28.28 -1.63 7.24
CA LEU A 124 -27.38 -2.70 7.71
C LEU A 124 -27.31 -3.85 6.71
N LEU A 125 -28.43 -4.20 6.09
CA LEU A 125 -28.51 -5.23 5.06
C LEU A 125 -27.70 -4.89 3.80
N GLN A 126 -27.70 -3.63 3.37
CA GLN A 126 -26.88 -3.16 2.24
C GLN A 126 -25.39 -3.13 2.58
N CYS A 127 -25.05 -2.83 3.84
CA CYS A 127 -23.67 -2.88 4.32
C CYS A 127 -23.14 -4.33 4.32
N PHE A 128 -23.94 -5.29 4.82
CA PHE A 128 -23.60 -6.72 4.76
C PHE A 128 -23.55 -7.25 3.33
N GLY A 129 -24.45 -6.82 2.46
CA GLY A 129 -24.46 -7.20 1.04
C GLY A 129 -23.24 -6.66 0.30
N ALA A 130 -22.86 -5.39 0.50
CA ALA A 130 -21.68 -4.78 -0.07
C ALA A 130 -20.40 -5.48 0.43
N PHE A 131 -20.29 -5.75 1.73
CA PHE A 131 -19.19 -6.51 2.31
C PHE A 131 -19.08 -7.92 1.73
N GLY A 132 -20.21 -8.61 1.51
CA GLY A 132 -20.22 -9.94 0.92
C GLY A 132 -19.75 -9.94 -0.55
N VAL A 133 -20.09 -8.92 -1.32
CA VAL A 133 -19.64 -8.78 -2.72
C VAL A 133 -18.14 -8.45 -2.77
N GLU A 134 -17.69 -7.49 -1.96
CA GLU A 134 -16.28 -7.11 -1.85
C GLU A 134 -15.40 -8.28 -1.39
N LEU A 135 -15.89 -9.05 -0.40
CA LEU A 135 -15.20 -10.27 0.06
C LEU A 135 -15.10 -11.32 -1.04
N LYS A 136 -16.17 -11.51 -1.83
CA LYS A 136 -16.15 -12.46 -2.96
C LYS A 136 -15.15 -12.04 -4.02
N GLU A 137 -15.10 -10.75 -4.37
CA GLU A 137 -14.15 -10.22 -5.36
C GLU A 137 -12.71 -10.42 -4.88
N THR A 138 -12.41 -10.06 -3.63
CA THR A 138 -11.09 -10.26 -3.03
C THR A 138 -10.68 -11.74 -2.99
N ILE A 139 -11.59 -12.64 -2.63
CA ILE A 139 -11.32 -14.09 -2.65
C ILE A 139 -11.02 -14.59 -4.07
N LEU A 140 -11.76 -14.13 -5.06
CA LEU A 140 -11.53 -14.48 -6.46
C LEU A 140 -10.18 -13.99 -6.97
N GLU A 141 -9.78 -12.77 -6.64
CA GLU A 141 -8.48 -12.21 -6.99
C GLU A 141 -7.33 -13.00 -6.36
N ILE A 142 -7.44 -13.34 -5.08
CA ILE A 142 -6.44 -14.19 -4.38
C ILE A 142 -6.36 -15.58 -5.04
N LEU A 143 -7.50 -16.16 -5.40
CA LEU A 143 -7.56 -17.47 -6.04
C LEU A 143 -6.94 -17.45 -7.45
N LEU A 144 -7.19 -16.40 -8.22
CA LEU A 144 -6.57 -16.20 -9.52
C LEU A 144 -5.05 -16.03 -9.40
N PHE A 145 -4.58 -15.17 -8.49
CA PHE A 145 -3.15 -14.99 -8.22
C PHE A 145 -2.47 -16.30 -7.81
N THR A 146 -3.09 -17.06 -6.90
CA THR A 146 -2.56 -18.35 -6.46
C THR A 146 -2.55 -19.37 -7.60
N GLY A 147 -3.58 -19.33 -8.45
CA GLY A 147 -3.67 -20.15 -9.66
C GLY A 147 -2.55 -19.83 -10.67
N GLU A 148 -2.33 -18.56 -10.96
CA GLU A 148 -1.23 -18.11 -11.83
C GLU A 148 0.14 -18.55 -11.27
N LEU A 149 0.36 -18.36 -9.97
CA LEU A 149 1.59 -18.79 -9.32
C LEU A 149 1.80 -20.29 -9.42
N THR A 150 0.74 -21.10 -9.22
CA THR A 150 0.80 -22.56 -9.37
C THR A 150 1.16 -22.97 -10.80
N VAL A 151 0.58 -22.31 -11.79
CA VAL A 151 0.93 -22.54 -13.21
C VAL A 151 2.38 -22.14 -13.50
N SER A 152 2.86 -21.04 -12.91
CA SER A 152 4.26 -20.57 -13.02
C SER A 152 5.24 -21.58 -12.42
N ILE A 153 4.91 -22.15 -11.26
CA ILE A 153 5.70 -23.24 -10.66
C ILE A 153 5.69 -24.49 -11.57
N GLY A 154 4.55 -24.82 -12.17
CA GLY A 154 4.45 -25.93 -13.15
C GLY A 154 5.33 -25.69 -14.38
N ARG A 155 5.40 -24.45 -14.90
CA ARG A 155 6.32 -24.06 -15.99
C ARG A 155 7.78 -24.14 -15.57
N LEU A 156 8.10 -23.82 -14.32
CA LEU A 156 9.46 -23.95 -13.78
C LEU A 156 9.90 -25.44 -13.82
N LEU A 157 9.07 -26.37 -13.35
CA LEU A 157 9.35 -27.79 -13.43
C LEU A 157 9.55 -28.27 -14.87
N GLY A 158 8.84 -27.65 -15.84
CA GLY A 158 8.97 -27.91 -17.26
C GLY A 158 10.12 -27.20 -17.98
N TRP A 159 10.99 -26.46 -17.28
CA TRP A 159 12.08 -25.64 -17.84
C TRP A 159 11.61 -24.62 -18.90
N ARG A 160 10.38 -24.13 -18.79
CA ARG A 160 9.75 -23.19 -19.73
C ARG A 160 9.48 -21.81 -19.13
N THR A 161 10.13 -21.47 -18.03
CA THR A 161 9.96 -20.19 -17.36
C THR A 161 10.80 -19.08 -17.96
N GLN A 162 10.31 -17.85 -17.87
CA GLN A 162 11.06 -16.63 -18.23
C GLN A 162 11.91 -16.10 -17.06
N MET A 163 12.00 -16.85 -15.94
CA MET A 163 12.73 -16.46 -14.73
C MET A 163 14.23 -16.36 -14.99
N ARG A 164 14.84 -15.28 -14.53
CA ARG A 164 16.31 -15.09 -14.59
C ARG A 164 16.94 -15.63 -13.30
N TRP A 165 17.87 -16.56 -13.44
CA TRP A 165 18.61 -17.12 -12.30
C TRP A 165 19.43 -16.08 -11.52
N CYS A 166 19.81 -14.97 -12.17
CA CYS A 166 20.49 -13.87 -11.51
C CYS A 166 19.59 -13.19 -10.47
N ASP A 167 18.32 -12.96 -10.83
CA ASP A 167 17.35 -12.33 -9.94
C ASP A 167 17.02 -13.25 -8.75
N PHE A 168 16.87 -14.55 -8.99
CA PHE A 168 16.72 -15.52 -7.92
C PHE A 168 17.87 -15.51 -6.93
N ARG A 169 19.14 -15.50 -7.41
CA ARG A 169 20.31 -15.41 -6.51
C ARG A 169 20.36 -14.10 -5.74
N HIS A 170 19.94 -13.01 -6.36
CA HIS A 170 19.85 -11.71 -5.70
C HIS A 170 18.82 -11.77 -4.55
N GLN A 171 17.61 -12.27 -4.82
CA GLN A 171 16.55 -12.43 -3.82
C GLN A 171 16.99 -13.39 -2.70
N LEU A 172 17.69 -14.47 -3.03
CA LEU A 172 18.25 -15.40 -2.04
C LEU A 172 19.21 -14.72 -1.07
N THR A 173 20.05 -13.81 -1.58
CA THR A 173 21.00 -13.05 -0.75
C THR A 173 20.29 -12.01 0.12
N GLU A 174 19.24 -11.38 -0.41
CA GLU A 174 18.45 -10.41 0.36
C GLU A 174 17.65 -11.09 1.49
N CYS A 175 17.01 -12.24 1.22
CA CYS A 175 16.21 -12.96 2.21
C CYS A 175 17.03 -13.72 3.23
N GLY A 176 18.20 -14.26 2.86
CA GLY A 176 19.02 -15.12 3.70
C GLY A 176 20.07 -14.37 4.52
N PRO A 177 21.30 -14.16 4.00
CA PRO A 177 22.43 -13.63 4.77
C PRO A 177 22.16 -12.29 5.42
N LYS A 178 21.43 -11.40 4.78
CA LYS A 178 21.10 -10.08 5.34
C LYS A 178 20.07 -10.14 6.47
N ALA A 179 19.32 -11.24 6.63
CA ALA A 179 18.39 -11.43 7.73
C ALA A 179 19.03 -12.09 8.96
N LEU A 180 20.16 -12.77 8.78
CA LEU A 180 20.82 -13.51 9.86
C LEU A 180 21.10 -12.68 11.13
N PRO A 181 21.60 -11.42 11.08
CA PRO A 181 21.92 -10.68 12.30
C PRO A 181 20.67 -10.42 13.16
N ILE A 182 19.55 -10.05 12.55
CA ILE A 182 18.32 -9.78 13.28
C ILE A 182 17.69 -11.06 13.83
N ILE A 183 17.70 -12.13 13.04
CA ILE A 183 17.16 -13.43 13.45
C ILE A 183 18.00 -14.01 14.59
N SER A 184 19.35 -13.92 14.51
CA SER A 184 20.23 -14.41 15.58
C SER A 184 19.98 -13.68 16.89
N LEU A 185 19.85 -12.37 16.85
CA LEU A 185 19.59 -11.58 18.06
C LEU A 185 18.25 -11.96 18.70
N ILE A 186 17.19 -12.00 17.90
CA ILE A 186 15.83 -12.29 18.40
C ILE A 186 15.75 -13.73 18.92
N SER A 187 16.29 -14.71 18.17
CA SER A 187 16.27 -16.12 18.57
C SER A 187 17.08 -16.38 19.82
N PHE A 188 18.23 -15.72 19.96
CA PHE A 188 19.04 -15.78 21.18
C PHE A 188 18.27 -15.27 22.39
N LEU A 189 17.66 -14.09 22.29
CA LEU A 189 16.88 -13.49 23.37
C LEU A 189 15.65 -14.34 23.71
N MET A 190 14.97 -14.90 22.71
CA MET A 190 13.80 -15.76 22.94
C MET A 190 14.19 -17.05 23.65
N GLY A 191 15.28 -17.68 23.25
CA GLY A 191 15.82 -18.86 23.95
C GLY A 191 16.17 -18.56 25.41
N LEU A 192 16.80 -17.40 25.65
CA LEU A 192 17.12 -16.89 26.97
C LEU A 192 15.88 -16.65 27.83
N VAL A 193 14.89 -15.94 27.26
CA VAL A 193 13.61 -15.62 27.94
C VAL A 193 12.84 -16.89 28.25
N LEU A 194 12.71 -17.81 27.30
CA LEU A 194 11.98 -19.07 27.50
C LEU A 194 12.63 -19.95 28.56
N ALA A 195 13.96 -20.04 28.57
CA ALA A 195 14.70 -20.76 29.62
C ALA A 195 14.53 -20.11 31.00
N PHE A 196 14.61 -18.77 31.08
CA PHE A 196 14.48 -18.04 32.33
C PHE A 196 13.07 -18.16 32.91
N VAL A 197 12.04 -17.88 32.10
CA VAL A 197 10.63 -17.98 32.53
C VAL A 197 10.26 -19.41 32.84
N GLY A 198 10.66 -20.38 32.01
CA GLY A 198 10.42 -21.80 32.24
C GLY A 198 11.13 -22.35 33.45
N SER A 199 12.26 -21.75 33.90
CA SER A 199 12.97 -22.16 35.09
C SER A 199 12.19 -21.90 36.37
N ILE A 200 11.30 -20.92 36.42
CA ILE A 200 10.55 -20.52 37.62
C ILE A 200 9.64 -21.65 38.11
N PRO A 201 8.69 -22.19 37.35
CA PRO A 201 7.86 -23.29 37.79
C PRO A 201 8.67 -24.58 37.99
N LEU A 202 9.68 -24.83 37.16
CA LEU A 202 10.49 -26.05 37.28
C LEU A 202 11.34 -26.08 38.56
N LYS A 203 11.73 -24.92 39.13
CA LYS A 203 12.37 -24.85 40.46
C LYS A 203 11.44 -25.31 41.56
N TRP A 204 10.15 -25.05 41.50
CA TRP A 204 9.19 -25.48 42.55
C TRP A 204 9.06 -27.02 42.62
N PHE A 205 9.18 -27.67 41.42
CA PHE A 205 9.12 -29.14 41.34
C PHE A 205 10.50 -29.81 41.42
N GLN A 206 11.57 -29.06 41.68
CA GLN A 206 12.97 -29.54 41.63
C GLN A 206 13.35 -30.24 40.31
N ALA A 207 12.64 -29.88 39.25
CA ALA A 207 12.75 -30.46 37.92
C ALA A 207 13.60 -29.59 36.96
N GLN A 208 14.60 -28.92 37.47
CA GLN A 208 15.39 -27.90 36.74
C GLN A 208 16.07 -28.44 35.47
N GLN A 209 16.43 -29.74 35.47
CA GLN A 209 17.05 -30.41 34.32
C GLN A 209 16.15 -30.40 33.06
N TYR A 210 14.83 -30.32 33.24
CA TYR A 210 13.88 -30.29 32.10
C TYR A 210 13.78 -28.93 31.43
N VAL A 211 14.49 -27.89 31.88
CA VAL A 211 14.55 -26.60 31.17
C VAL A 211 15.07 -26.78 29.73
N ALA A 212 16.06 -27.66 29.53
CA ALA A 212 16.61 -27.95 28.24
C ALA A 212 15.54 -28.52 27.27
N SER A 213 14.71 -29.44 27.80
CA SER A 213 13.60 -30.03 27.03
C SER A 213 12.52 -28.99 26.66
N LEU A 214 12.19 -28.13 27.60
CA LEU A 214 11.22 -27.05 27.40
C LEU A 214 11.68 -26.08 26.31
N VAL A 215 12.97 -25.67 26.36
CA VAL A 215 13.54 -24.80 25.33
C VAL A 215 13.60 -25.53 23.97
N GLY A 216 14.05 -26.79 23.95
CA GLY A 216 14.16 -27.54 22.70
C GLY A 216 12.81 -27.72 22.03
N ILE A 217 11.83 -28.32 22.69
CA ILE A 217 10.51 -28.57 22.11
C ILE A 217 9.78 -27.25 21.81
N GLY A 218 9.81 -26.29 22.74
CA GLY A 218 9.12 -25.02 22.59
C GLY A 218 9.66 -24.17 21.44
N MET A 219 10.99 -24.14 21.26
CA MET A 219 11.61 -23.40 20.17
C MET A 219 11.43 -24.13 18.83
N PHE A 220 11.86 -25.37 18.73
CA PHE A 220 11.92 -26.09 17.45
C PHE A 220 10.55 -26.28 16.82
N ARG A 221 9.54 -26.57 17.62
CA ARG A 221 8.21 -26.89 17.13
C ARG A 221 7.34 -25.67 16.84
N LEU A 222 7.45 -24.61 17.67
CA LEU A 222 6.49 -23.50 17.62
C LEU A 222 7.14 -22.13 17.56
N MET A 223 7.99 -21.80 18.57
CA MET A 223 8.42 -20.41 18.75
C MET A 223 9.36 -19.92 17.65
N ALA A 224 10.34 -20.72 17.24
CA ALA A 224 11.28 -20.32 16.21
C ALA A 224 10.61 -20.15 14.84
N PRO A 225 9.77 -21.09 14.33
CA PRO A 225 9.04 -20.89 13.09
C PRO A 225 8.20 -19.61 13.08
N VAL A 226 7.44 -19.37 14.14
CA VAL A 226 6.59 -18.17 14.24
C VAL A 226 7.42 -16.89 14.25
N MET A 227 8.50 -16.87 15.05
CA MET A 227 9.36 -15.69 15.17
C MET A 227 10.08 -15.38 13.87
N VAL A 228 10.62 -16.39 13.19
CA VAL A 228 11.28 -16.23 11.89
C VAL A 228 10.27 -15.73 10.86
N GLY A 229 9.06 -16.30 10.82
CA GLY A 229 7.98 -15.85 9.93
C GLY A 229 7.63 -14.38 10.17
N ILE A 230 7.34 -13.97 11.41
CA ILE A 230 6.99 -12.58 11.74
C ILE A 230 8.11 -11.60 11.38
N VAL A 231 9.37 -11.95 11.65
CA VAL A 231 10.53 -11.10 11.28
C VAL A 231 10.63 -10.95 9.78
N MET A 232 10.43 -12.04 9.02
CA MET A 232 10.49 -12.03 7.56
C MET A 232 9.28 -11.36 6.93
N ALA A 233 8.10 -11.46 7.53
CA ALA A 233 6.92 -10.70 7.13
C ALA A 233 7.18 -9.19 7.21
N GLY A 234 7.71 -8.71 8.33
CA GLY A 234 8.00 -7.29 8.53
C GLY A 234 9.15 -6.74 7.68
N ARG A 235 10.14 -7.57 7.34
CA ARG A 235 11.33 -7.14 6.60
C ARG A 235 11.22 -7.44 5.11
N THR A 236 10.99 -8.70 4.75
CA THR A 236 11.12 -9.17 3.37
C THR A 236 9.81 -9.10 2.62
N SER A 237 8.68 -9.53 3.22
CA SER A 237 7.36 -9.41 2.60
C SER A 237 6.99 -7.95 2.38
N ALA A 238 7.25 -7.07 3.35
CA ALA A 238 7.08 -5.63 3.22
C ALA A 238 7.97 -5.03 2.10
N ALA A 239 9.23 -5.47 2.00
CA ALA A 239 10.14 -5.02 0.94
C ALA A 239 9.61 -5.45 -0.45
N TYR A 240 9.11 -6.68 -0.58
CA TYR A 240 8.49 -7.15 -1.82
C TYR A 240 7.27 -6.32 -2.23
N ALA A 241 6.42 -5.99 -1.26
CA ALA A 241 5.26 -5.13 -1.51
C ALA A 241 5.70 -3.72 -1.92
N ALA A 242 6.76 -3.17 -1.31
CA ALA A 242 7.31 -1.86 -1.66
C ALA A 242 7.91 -1.83 -3.07
N GLU A 243 8.74 -2.83 -3.41
CA GLU A 243 9.40 -2.92 -4.71
C GLU A 243 8.36 -3.07 -5.84
N LEU A 244 7.47 -4.07 -5.73
CA LEU A 244 6.43 -4.31 -6.74
C LEU A 244 5.43 -3.17 -6.81
N GLY A 245 5.05 -2.59 -5.66
CA GLY A 245 4.18 -1.43 -5.59
C GLY A 245 4.77 -0.18 -6.24
N THR A 246 6.10 0.02 -6.11
CA THR A 246 6.80 1.12 -6.81
C THR A 246 6.82 0.89 -8.31
N MET A 247 7.05 -0.34 -8.77
CA MET A 247 6.99 -0.70 -10.20
C MET A 247 5.57 -0.52 -10.74
N GLN A 248 4.53 -0.83 -9.96
CA GLN A 248 3.13 -0.58 -10.32
C GLN A 248 2.84 0.91 -10.42
N ALA A 249 3.29 1.71 -9.46
CA ALA A 249 3.09 3.16 -9.45
C ALA A 249 3.78 3.87 -10.63
N ASN A 250 4.87 3.30 -11.14
CA ASN A 250 5.63 3.81 -12.30
C ASN A 250 5.14 3.22 -13.64
N ASP A 251 4.04 2.45 -13.67
CA ASP A 251 3.52 1.73 -14.84
C ASP A 251 4.52 0.71 -15.46
N GLU A 252 5.56 0.31 -14.72
CA GLU A 252 6.57 -0.65 -15.19
C GLU A 252 5.99 -2.06 -15.35
N LEU A 253 5.03 -2.46 -14.50
CA LEU A 253 4.34 -3.75 -14.61
C LEU A 253 3.48 -3.82 -15.87
N ASP A 254 2.83 -2.73 -16.23
CA ASP A 254 2.01 -2.64 -17.45
C ASP A 254 2.92 -2.67 -18.71
N ALA A 255 4.11 -2.05 -18.63
CA ALA A 255 5.11 -2.12 -19.69
C ALA A 255 5.62 -3.55 -19.93
N LEU A 256 5.88 -4.33 -18.87
CA LEU A 256 6.27 -5.75 -18.99
C LEU A 256 5.17 -6.58 -19.67
N GLU A 257 3.92 -6.33 -19.33
CA GLU A 257 2.78 -7.03 -19.92
C GLU A 257 2.63 -6.74 -21.41
N THR A 258 2.85 -5.47 -21.83
CA THR A 258 2.84 -5.09 -23.25
C THR A 258 3.97 -5.75 -24.06
N LEU A 259 5.07 -6.07 -23.41
CA LEU A 259 6.20 -6.82 -23.98
C LEU A 259 5.94 -8.34 -24.01
N GLY A 260 4.79 -8.83 -23.51
CA GLY A 260 4.46 -10.25 -23.45
C GLY A 260 5.22 -11.00 -22.35
N ILE A 261 5.77 -10.30 -21.37
CA ILE A 261 6.46 -10.89 -20.21
C ILE A 261 5.43 -11.07 -19.09
N LEU A 262 5.29 -12.31 -18.63
CA LEU A 262 4.38 -12.61 -17.52
C LEU A 262 4.94 -12.10 -16.19
N LYS A 263 4.24 -11.17 -15.55
CA LYS A 263 4.63 -10.57 -14.24
C LYS A 263 4.91 -11.67 -13.21
N THR A 264 4.08 -12.70 -13.18
CA THR A 264 4.17 -13.80 -12.21
C THR A 264 5.43 -14.64 -12.40
N ASP A 265 5.77 -15.00 -13.65
CA ASP A 265 6.98 -15.80 -13.95
C ASP A 265 8.26 -15.00 -13.72
N PHE A 266 8.26 -13.72 -14.08
CA PHE A 266 9.48 -12.91 -14.09
C PHE A 266 9.78 -12.27 -12.72
N LEU A 267 8.77 -11.75 -12.01
CA LEU A 267 8.95 -10.99 -10.77
C LEU A 267 8.56 -11.78 -9.53
N VAL A 268 7.42 -12.47 -9.54
CA VAL A 268 6.89 -13.15 -8.34
C VAL A 268 7.62 -14.44 -8.08
N LEU A 269 7.80 -15.27 -9.10
CA LEU A 269 8.36 -16.60 -8.94
C LEU A 269 9.76 -16.63 -8.29
N PRO A 270 10.74 -15.78 -8.66
CA PRO A 270 12.06 -15.78 -8.00
C PRO A 270 11.99 -15.36 -6.54
N ARG A 271 11.11 -14.40 -6.18
CA ARG A 271 10.89 -13.94 -4.80
C ARG A 271 10.24 -15.04 -3.96
N PHE A 272 9.22 -15.67 -4.51
CA PHE A 272 8.51 -16.78 -3.89
C PHE A 272 9.45 -17.95 -3.57
N LEU A 273 10.24 -18.40 -4.54
CA LEU A 273 11.17 -19.50 -4.36
C LEU A 273 12.28 -19.15 -3.36
N ALA A 274 12.79 -17.92 -3.41
CA ALA A 274 13.83 -17.48 -2.49
C ALA A 274 13.33 -17.53 -1.04
N MET A 275 12.11 -17.05 -0.80
CA MET A 275 11.53 -17.03 0.54
C MET A 275 11.16 -18.42 1.04
N ALA A 276 10.51 -19.23 0.20
CA ALA A 276 10.14 -20.62 0.52
C ALA A 276 11.37 -21.49 0.87
N LEU A 277 12.51 -21.26 0.22
CA LEU A 277 13.75 -21.99 0.48
C LEU A 277 14.51 -21.44 1.69
N MET A 278 14.54 -20.11 1.86
CA MET A 278 15.37 -19.48 2.90
C MET A 278 14.74 -19.55 4.29
N LEU A 279 13.41 -19.46 4.44
CA LEU A 279 12.79 -19.51 5.77
C LEU A 279 13.10 -20.81 6.53
N PRO A 280 13.00 -22.00 5.95
CA PRO A 280 13.41 -23.22 6.63
C PRO A 280 14.88 -23.23 7.07
N LEU A 281 15.79 -22.69 6.24
CA LEU A 281 17.20 -22.59 6.61
C LEU A 281 17.45 -21.60 7.75
N LEU A 282 16.76 -20.46 7.72
CA LEU A 282 16.81 -19.47 8.79
C LEU A 282 16.23 -20.01 10.08
N ASN A 283 15.21 -20.88 10.01
CA ASN A 283 14.65 -21.56 11.19
C ASN A 283 15.67 -22.48 11.84
N LEU A 284 16.36 -23.32 11.07
CA LEU A 284 17.42 -24.18 11.60
C LEU A 284 18.52 -23.38 12.31
N PHE A 285 18.89 -22.23 11.73
CA PHE A 285 19.84 -21.33 12.34
C PHE A 285 19.27 -20.71 13.64
N ALA A 286 18.00 -20.29 13.63
CA ALA A 286 17.31 -19.75 14.79
C ALA A 286 17.22 -20.77 15.94
N ASP A 287 16.95 -22.02 15.63
CA ASP A 287 16.91 -23.14 16.56
C ASP A 287 18.25 -23.35 17.25
N PHE A 288 19.34 -23.32 16.48
CA PHE A 288 20.69 -23.44 17.03
C PHE A 288 21.00 -22.27 17.96
N VAL A 289 20.76 -21.04 17.53
CA VAL A 289 21.07 -19.84 18.31
C VAL A 289 20.23 -19.74 19.58
N SER A 290 18.96 -20.15 19.52
CA SER A 290 18.07 -20.16 20.70
C SER A 290 18.48 -21.18 21.74
N THR A 291 18.98 -22.35 21.33
CA THR A 291 19.51 -23.35 22.25
C THR A 291 20.76 -22.84 23.00
N VAL A 292 21.61 -22.06 22.33
CA VAL A 292 22.75 -21.39 22.97
C VAL A 292 22.27 -20.37 24.01
N GLY A 293 21.23 -19.57 23.69
CA GLY A 293 20.58 -18.67 24.64
C GLY A 293 20.05 -19.39 25.89
N GLY A 294 19.36 -20.52 25.69
CA GLY A 294 18.88 -21.39 26.79
C GLY A 294 20.01 -22.00 27.63
N LEU A 295 21.10 -22.41 27.00
CA LEU A 295 22.27 -22.96 27.68
C LEU A 295 22.89 -21.95 28.67
N ILE A 296 22.96 -20.69 28.28
CA ILE A 296 23.50 -19.64 29.15
C ILE A 296 22.69 -19.52 30.43
N VAL A 297 21.36 -19.49 30.33
CA VAL A 297 20.51 -19.45 31.54
C VAL A 297 20.61 -20.72 32.37
N ALA A 298 20.65 -21.88 31.74
CA ALA A 298 20.77 -23.17 32.42
C ALA A 298 22.07 -23.26 33.24
N THR A 299 23.16 -22.74 32.68
CA THR A 299 24.46 -22.78 33.37
C THR A 299 24.57 -21.72 34.47
N PHE A 300 24.23 -20.46 34.17
CA PHE A 300 24.44 -19.34 35.11
C PHE A 300 23.35 -19.24 36.18
N ASN A 301 22.09 -19.54 35.88
CA ASN A 301 20.96 -19.37 36.80
C ASN A 301 20.56 -20.67 37.51
N LEU A 302 20.76 -21.83 36.89
CA LEU A 302 20.32 -23.13 37.40
C LEU A 302 21.50 -24.00 37.89
N GLY A 303 22.74 -23.60 37.58
CA GLY A 303 23.94 -24.36 37.98
C GLY A 303 24.08 -25.71 37.25
N LEU A 304 23.38 -25.88 36.13
CA LEU A 304 23.47 -27.11 35.33
C LEU A 304 24.78 -27.11 34.54
N THR A 305 25.41 -28.29 34.44
CA THR A 305 26.59 -28.43 33.59
C THR A 305 26.18 -28.37 32.11
N PRO A 306 26.99 -27.76 31.24
CA PRO A 306 26.69 -27.71 29.81
C PRO A 306 26.45 -29.08 29.19
N GLN A 307 27.14 -30.10 29.68
CA GLN A 307 27.01 -31.50 29.27
C GLN A 307 25.63 -32.08 29.61
N ALA A 308 25.13 -31.81 30.81
CA ALA A 308 23.81 -32.26 31.25
C ALA A 308 22.69 -31.58 30.43
N TYR A 309 22.84 -30.27 30.17
CA TYR A 309 21.91 -29.54 29.31
C TYR A 309 21.82 -30.14 27.87
N TRP A 310 22.98 -30.35 27.27
CA TRP A 310 23.07 -30.89 25.92
C TRP A 310 22.55 -32.32 25.81
N HIS A 311 22.92 -33.16 26.79
CA HIS A 311 22.42 -34.54 26.86
C HIS A 311 20.88 -34.56 26.97
N MET A 312 20.33 -33.72 27.86
CA MET A 312 18.88 -33.65 28.05
C MET A 312 18.16 -33.14 26.81
N LEU A 313 18.72 -32.11 26.15
CA LEU A 313 18.20 -31.59 24.90
C LEU A 313 18.11 -32.70 23.84
N LEU A 314 19.20 -33.42 23.60
CA LEU A 314 19.28 -34.46 22.58
C LEU A 314 18.41 -35.68 22.87
N THR A 315 18.24 -36.04 24.15
CA THR A 315 17.43 -37.20 24.54
C THR A 315 15.94 -36.93 24.49
N THR A 316 15.52 -35.68 24.72
CA THR A 316 14.10 -35.32 24.77
C THR A 316 13.56 -34.80 23.46
N THR A 317 14.37 -34.04 22.73
CA THR A 317 13.94 -33.47 21.42
C THR A 317 13.99 -34.55 20.36
N ARG A 318 12.84 -34.81 19.75
CA ARG A 318 12.74 -35.77 18.66
C ARG A 318 13.08 -35.10 17.33
N THR A 319 13.62 -35.87 16.39
CA THR A 319 13.84 -35.39 15.02
C THR A 319 12.52 -34.94 14.37
N SER A 320 11.37 -35.51 14.78
CA SER A 320 10.05 -35.07 14.34
C SER A 320 9.76 -33.62 14.71
N ASP A 321 10.16 -33.14 15.89
CA ASP A 321 9.92 -31.76 16.31
C ASP A 321 10.65 -30.76 15.41
N LEU A 322 11.89 -31.07 15.05
CA LEU A 322 12.68 -30.27 14.11
C LEU A 322 12.07 -30.29 12.70
N LEU A 323 11.63 -31.46 12.22
CA LEU A 323 11.01 -31.58 10.90
C LEU A 323 9.68 -30.83 10.83
N VAL A 324 8.87 -30.86 11.88
CA VAL A 324 7.62 -30.09 11.98
C VAL A 324 7.93 -28.59 11.91
N GLY A 325 8.95 -28.12 12.65
CA GLY A 325 9.36 -26.71 12.60
C GLY A 325 9.82 -26.27 11.21
N VAL A 326 10.64 -27.08 10.55
CA VAL A 326 11.12 -26.82 9.18
C VAL A 326 9.97 -26.81 8.18
N ALA A 327 9.05 -27.78 8.28
CA ALA A 327 7.87 -27.85 7.40
C ALA A 327 6.93 -26.64 7.64
N THR A 328 6.73 -26.27 8.91
CA THR A 328 5.96 -25.06 9.26
C THR A 328 6.59 -23.83 8.64
N CYS A 329 7.90 -23.63 8.78
CA CYS A 329 8.61 -22.51 8.17
C CYS A 329 8.51 -22.50 6.64
N PHE A 330 8.52 -23.65 6.00
CA PHE A 330 8.30 -23.70 4.55
C PHE A 330 6.92 -23.14 4.17
N VAL A 331 5.87 -23.57 4.87
CA VAL A 331 4.51 -23.07 4.65
C VAL A 331 4.43 -21.56 4.93
N LEU A 332 5.02 -21.10 6.02
CA LEU A 332 5.05 -19.65 6.35
C LEU A 332 5.80 -18.85 5.30
N GLY A 333 6.91 -19.35 4.77
CA GLY A 333 7.66 -18.71 3.70
C GLY A 333 6.84 -18.55 2.40
N VAL A 334 6.07 -19.57 2.07
CA VAL A 334 5.11 -19.51 0.95
C VAL A 334 4.06 -18.44 1.18
N LEU A 335 3.46 -18.41 2.36
CA LEU A 335 2.40 -17.43 2.70
C LEU A 335 2.92 -16.00 2.71
N ASP A 336 4.08 -15.76 3.32
CA ASP A 336 4.70 -14.44 3.40
C ASP A 336 5.07 -13.89 2.01
N ALA A 337 5.62 -14.74 1.14
CA ALA A 337 5.94 -14.37 -0.23
C ALA A 337 4.67 -14.04 -1.03
N CYS A 338 3.62 -14.85 -0.87
CA CYS A 338 2.33 -14.61 -1.52
C CYS A 338 1.71 -13.28 -1.06
N CYS A 339 1.67 -13.02 0.25
CA CYS A 339 1.10 -11.78 0.80
C CYS A 339 1.87 -10.55 0.31
N GLY A 340 3.21 -10.59 0.33
CA GLY A 340 4.06 -9.49 -0.14
C GLY A 340 3.88 -9.18 -1.61
N CYS A 341 3.95 -10.21 -2.44
CA CYS A 341 3.82 -10.05 -3.88
C CYS A 341 2.39 -9.65 -4.29
N TYR A 342 1.36 -10.23 -3.68
CA TYR A 342 -0.03 -9.89 -3.96
C TYR A 342 -0.32 -8.42 -3.67
N GLN A 343 0.05 -7.94 -2.48
CA GLN A 343 -0.16 -6.54 -2.10
C GLN A 343 0.63 -5.55 -2.96
N GLY A 344 1.83 -5.93 -3.40
CA GLY A 344 2.64 -5.10 -4.29
C GLY A 344 2.04 -4.96 -5.69
N ILE A 345 1.57 -6.06 -6.29
CA ILE A 345 0.99 -6.04 -7.64
C ILE A 345 -0.37 -5.32 -7.68
N HIS A 346 -1.18 -5.45 -6.62
CA HIS A 346 -2.49 -4.80 -6.51
C HIS A 346 -2.43 -3.42 -5.84
N CYS A 347 -1.24 -2.83 -5.78
CA CYS A 347 -1.03 -1.49 -5.25
C CYS A 347 -1.65 -0.42 -6.17
N GLY A 348 -2.16 0.67 -5.58
CA GLY A 348 -2.56 1.85 -6.33
C GLY A 348 -1.36 2.60 -6.93
N ARG A 349 -1.66 3.58 -7.81
CA ARG A 349 -0.64 4.33 -8.58
C ARG A 349 -0.04 5.54 -7.85
N SER A 350 -0.23 5.66 -6.55
CA SER A 350 0.35 6.77 -5.79
C SER A 350 1.40 6.29 -4.77
N ALA A 351 2.36 7.14 -4.43
CA ALA A 351 3.35 6.85 -3.39
C ALA A 351 2.70 6.53 -2.03
N ALA A 352 1.54 7.14 -1.74
CA ALA A 352 0.77 6.84 -0.54
C ALA A 352 0.17 5.42 -0.57
N ASP A 353 -0.20 4.93 -1.75
CA ASP A 353 -0.71 3.57 -1.93
C ASP A 353 0.39 2.53 -1.71
N VAL A 354 1.62 2.80 -2.17
CA VAL A 354 2.80 1.95 -1.91
C VAL A 354 3.03 1.80 -0.40
N GLY A 355 2.97 2.90 0.36
CA GLY A 355 3.07 2.86 1.82
C GLY A 355 1.93 2.04 2.47
N ARG A 356 0.71 2.13 1.95
CA ARG A 356 -0.42 1.31 2.42
C ARG A 356 -0.24 -0.16 2.08
N ALA A 357 0.19 -0.48 0.87
CA ALA A 357 0.44 -1.85 0.43
C ALA A 357 1.50 -2.55 1.30
N THR A 358 2.60 -1.85 1.65
CA THR A 358 3.64 -2.39 2.54
C THR A 358 3.11 -2.72 3.93
N THR A 359 2.36 -1.80 4.54
CA THR A 359 1.78 -2.05 5.88
C THR A 359 0.71 -3.14 5.85
N SER A 360 -0.13 -3.17 4.82
CA SER A 360 -1.15 -4.22 4.61
C SER A 360 -0.49 -5.59 4.42
N SER A 361 0.60 -5.67 3.65
CA SER A 361 1.36 -6.91 3.45
C SER A 361 1.79 -7.51 4.80
N VAL A 362 2.37 -6.71 5.70
CA VAL A 362 2.80 -7.18 7.02
C VAL A 362 1.62 -7.70 7.85
N VAL A 363 0.52 -6.95 7.88
CA VAL A 363 -0.67 -7.32 8.66
C VAL A 363 -1.26 -8.64 8.15
N TYR A 364 -1.44 -8.77 6.84
CA TYR A 364 -1.96 -10.01 6.24
C TYR A 364 -1.01 -11.19 6.45
N SER A 365 0.30 -10.99 6.28
CA SER A 365 1.30 -12.02 6.56
C SER A 365 1.21 -12.51 8.01
N ILE A 366 1.18 -11.60 9.00
CA ILE A 366 1.08 -11.99 10.41
C ILE A 366 -0.21 -12.76 10.70
N VAL A 367 -1.35 -12.33 10.15
CA VAL A 367 -2.61 -13.04 10.33
C VAL A 367 -2.54 -14.45 9.71
N CYS A 368 -2.00 -14.57 8.51
CA CYS A 368 -1.80 -15.87 7.85
C CYS A 368 -0.84 -16.77 8.66
N ILE A 369 0.26 -16.23 9.19
CA ILE A 369 1.21 -16.96 10.04
C ILE A 369 0.49 -17.55 11.26
N VAL A 370 -0.29 -16.74 11.99
CA VAL A 370 -0.99 -17.19 13.19
C VAL A 370 -2.01 -18.28 12.87
N ILE A 371 -2.79 -18.10 11.80
CA ILE A 371 -3.78 -19.09 11.37
C ILE A 371 -3.08 -20.39 10.94
N ALA A 372 -2.07 -20.31 10.08
CA ALA A 372 -1.37 -21.48 9.57
C ALA A 372 -0.66 -22.24 10.69
N THR A 373 0.02 -21.54 11.58
CA THR A 373 0.69 -22.17 12.72
C THR A 373 -0.30 -22.85 13.65
N SER A 374 -1.44 -22.22 13.93
CA SER A 374 -2.49 -22.83 14.75
C SER A 374 -3.04 -24.12 14.12
N LEU A 375 -3.30 -24.08 12.81
CA LEU A 375 -3.78 -25.26 12.09
C LEU A 375 -2.74 -26.39 12.06
N ILE A 376 -1.49 -26.08 11.75
CA ILE A 376 -0.40 -27.06 11.74
C ILE A 376 -0.21 -27.68 13.13
N THR A 377 -0.24 -26.87 14.19
CA THR A 377 -0.11 -27.36 15.56
C THR A 377 -1.25 -28.32 15.92
N VAL A 378 -2.49 -28.01 15.59
CA VAL A 378 -3.63 -28.89 15.81
C VAL A 378 -3.46 -30.20 15.02
N ILE A 379 -3.08 -30.14 13.75
CA ILE A 379 -2.88 -31.30 12.90
C ILE A 379 -1.76 -32.20 13.45
N THR A 380 -0.62 -31.63 13.85
CA THR A 380 0.53 -32.38 14.37
C THR A 380 0.21 -33.06 15.72
N VAL A 381 -0.58 -32.41 16.57
CA VAL A 381 -1.06 -33.00 17.83
C VAL A 381 -2.04 -34.15 17.57
N LEU A 382 -2.96 -33.99 16.60
CA LEU A 382 -3.91 -35.07 16.24
C LEU A 382 -3.22 -36.28 15.59
N LEU A 383 -2.10 -36.04 14.90
CA LEU A 383 -1.32 -37.13 14.26
C LEU A 383 -0.31 -37.76 15.23
N GLU A 384 -0.22 -37.30 16.47
CA GLU A 384 0.75 -37.74 17.49
C GLU A 384 2.22 -37.68 17.04
N ILE A 385 2.54 -36.69 16.18
CA ILE A 385 3.87 -36.48 15.60
C ILE A 385 4.66 -35.47 16.46
#